data_b5b91e278a3d0bd754e2f2ebfedb5954
#
_entry.id   b5b91e278a3d0bd754e2f2ebfedb5954
#
_cell.length_a   1.000
_cell.length_b   1.000
_cell.length_c   1.000
_cell.angle_alpha   90.00
_cell.angle_beta   90.00
_cell.angle_gamma   90.00
#
_symmetry.space_group_name_H-M   'P 1'
#
loop_
_entity.id
_entity.type
_entity.pdbx_description
1 polymer ?
#
loop_
_entity_poly.entity_id
_entity_poly.type
_entity_poly.pdbx_seq_one_letter_code
_entity_poly.pdbx_strand_id
1 'polypeptide(L)' 'MARLDRLVTAKGVAQMGATIGRQFAYDLLSMVSQLDEGTLQRELGRLVEAEIVYQRGVPPQATYTFKHALI' A
#
# COMPACT_ATOMS: atom_id res chain seq x y z
N MET A 1 17.19 11.00 -10.71
CA MET A 1 16.30 11.01 -11.00
C MET A 1 15.04 10.97 -10.30
N ALA A 2 14.55 11.99 -10.03
CA ALA A 2 13.38 12.11 -9.29
C ALA A 2 12.17 11.55 -9.96
N ARG A 3 12.37 11.15 -11.19
CA ARG A 3 11.30 10.67 -11.88
C ARG A 3 10.73 9.45 -11.32
N LEU A 4 11.51 8.62 -10.73
CA LEU A 4 11.05 7.40 -10.15
C LEU A 4 10.10 7.69 -9.02
N ASP A 5 10.31 8.77 -8.35
CA ASP A 5 9.45 9.09 -7.24
C ASP A 5 8.04 9.34 -7.67
N ARG A 6 7.87 9.78 -8.89
CA ARG A 6 6.56 10.05 -9.32
C ARG A 6 5.75 8.85 -9.53
N LEU A 7 6.38 7.71 -9.70
CA LEU A 7 5.69 6.47 -9.89
C LEU A 7 5.23 5.90 -8.55
N VAL A 8 5.78 6.45 -7.47
CA VAL A 8 5.43 5.97 -6.15
C VAL A 8 4.28 6.80 -5.63
N THR A 9 3.08 6.39 -5.93
CA THR A 9 1.90 7.11 -5.51
C THR A 9 1.00 6.16 -4.77
N ALA A 10 0.01 6.72 -4.08
CA ALA A 10 -0.96 5.88 -3.39
C ALA A 10 -1.64 4.94 -4.37
N LYS A 11 -1.92 5.44 -5.57
CA LYS A 11 -2.56 4.61 -6.57
C LYS A 11 -1.66 3.46 -6.98
N GLY A 12 -0.36 3.72 -7.14
CA GLY A 12 0.58 2.67 -7.49
C GLY A 12 0.68 1.63 -6.41
N VAL A 13 0.69 2.06 -5.16
CA VAL A 13 0.73 1.13 -4.05
C VAL A 13 -0.54 0.29 -4.02
N ALA A 14 -1.68 0.92 -4.28
CA ALA A 14 -2.94 0.19 -4.30
C ALA A 14 -2.93 -0.86 -5.39
N GLN A 15 -2.37 -0.55 -6.54
CA GLN A 15 -2.32 -1.50 -7.62
C GLN A 15 -1.42 -2.68 -7.28
N MET A 16 -0.33 -2.43 -6.60
CA MET A 16 0.54 -3.50 -6.17
C MET A 16 -0.16 -4.39 -5.16
N GLY A 17 -0.90 -3.79 -4.24
CA GLY A 17 -1.66 -4.56 -3.27
C GLY A 17 -2.73 -5.39 -3.95
N ALA A 18 -3.39 -4.83 -4.95
CA ALA A 18 -4.44 -5.54 -5.67
C ALA A 18 -3.86 -6.75 -6.40
N THR A 19 -2.62 -6.64 -6.83
CA THR A 19 -1.96 -7.75 -7.50
C THR A 19 -1.75 -8.91 -6.54
N ILE A 20 -1.48 -8.59 -5.28
CA ILE A 20 -1.29 -9.59 -4.27
C ILE A 20 -2.63 -10.24 -3.94
N GLY A 21 -3.66 -9.41 -3.82
CA GLY A 21 -4.99 -9.91 -3.51
C GLY A 21 -5.81 -8.83 -2.84
N ARG A 22 -7.02 -9.20 -2.45
CA ARG A 22 -7.90 -8.25 -1.80
C ARG A 22 -7.36 -7.83 -0.44
N GLN A 23 -6.61 -8.70 0.18
CA GLN A 23 -6.02 -8.43 1.48
C GLN A 23 -4.54 -8.72 1.38
N PHE A 24 -3.73 -7.87 1.94
CA PHE A 24 -2.29 -8.06 1.87
C PHE A 24 -1.62 -7.58 3.14
N ALA A 25 -0.52 -8.24 3.48
CA ALA A 25 0.24 -7.88 4.65
C ALA A 25 1.25 -6.81 4.28
N TYR A 26 1.58 -5.95 5.23
CA TYR A 26 2.58 -4.91 5.01
C TYR A 26 3.90 -5.53 4.57
N ASP A 27 4.32 -6.60 5.24
CA ASP A 27 5.57 -7.26 4.90
C ASP A 27 5.63 -7.67 3.44
N LEU A 28 4.57 -8.30 2.97
CA LEU A 28 4.56 -8.77 1.61
C LEU A 28 4.57 -7.61 0.63
N LEU A 29 3.79 -6.58 0.91
CA LEU A 29 3.76 -5.43 0.05
C LEU A 29 5.11 -4.74 0.03
N SER A 30 5.78 -4.69 1.16
CA SER A 30 7.08 -4.09 1.25
C SER A 30 8.08 -4.81 0.34
N MET A 31 8.02 -6.13 0.32
CA MET A 31 8.90 -6.90 -0.51
C MET A 31 8.62 -6.71 -1.99
N VAL A 32 7.36 -6.69 -2.33
CA VAL A 32 6.97 -6.56 -3.73
C VAL A 32 7.24 -5.17 -4.26
N SER A 33 6.98 -4.17 -3.45
CA SER A 33 7.11 -2.79 -3.90
C SER A 33 8.54 -2.31 -3.92
N GLN A 34 9.38 -2.87 -3.05
CA GLN A 34 10.76 -2.45 -2.92
C GLN A 34 10.88 -0.98 -2.56
N LEU A 35 9.89 -0.46 -1.88
CA LEU A 35 9.92 0.92 -1.41
C LEU A 35 10.46 0.93 0.01
N ASP A 36 11.03 2.07 0.41
CA ASP A 36 11.51 2.20 1.77
C ASP A 36 10.30 2.34 2.69
N GLU A 37 10.51 2.03 3.95
CA GLU A 37 9.43 2.03 4.91
C GLU A 37 8.70 3.35 5.01
N GLY A 38 9.44 4.43 5.04
CA GLY A 38 8.82 5.74 5.18
C GLY A 38 7.87 6.05 4.04
N THR A 39 8.31 5.77 2.82
CA THR A 39 7.49 6.03 1.65
C THR A 39 6.27 5.11 1.64
N LEU A 40 6.50 3.83 1.92
CA LEU A 40 5.41 2.88 1.88
C LEU A 40 4.35 3.19 2.93
N GLN A 41 4.78 3.50 4.14
CA GLN A 41 3.84 3.83 5.19
C GLN A 41 3.05 5.09 4.87
N ARG A 42 3.71 6.07 4.27
CA ARG A 42 3.03 7.29 3.92
C ARG A 42 1.96 7.05 2.88
N GLU A 43 2.30 6.28 1.85
CA GLU A 43 1.34 6.04 0.79
C GLU A 43 0.19 5.14 1.27
N LEU A 44 0.49 4.18 2.12
CA LEU A 44 -0.57 3.36 2.69
C LEU A 44 -1.48 4.19 3.59
N GLY A 45 -0.89 5.15 4.31
CA GLY A 45 -1.69 6.04 5.12
C GLY A 45 -2.66 6.84 4.28
N ARG A 46 -2.24 7.24 3.09
CA ARG A 46 -3.13 7.97 2.20
C ARG A 46 -4.29 7.10 1.74
N LEU A 47 -4.02 5.84 1.50
CA LEU A 47 -5.08 4.92 1.10
C LEU A 47 -6.09 4.72 2.22
N VAL A 48 -5.59 4.66 3.46
CA VAL A 48 -6.48 4.52 4.60
C VAL A 48 -7.33 5.77 4.75
N GLU A 49 -6.71 6.94 4.62
CA GLU A 49 -7.44 8.19 4.76
C GLU A 49 -8.47 8.37 3.66
N ALA A 50 -8.16 7.89 2.48
CA ALA A 50 -9.11 7.98 1.38
C ALA A 50 -10.17 6.90 1.48
N GLU A 51 -10.08 6.05 2.51
CA GLU A 51 -11.03 4.99 2.72
C GLU A 51 -11.05 3.97 1.61
N ILE A 52 -9.91 3.76 1.03
CA ILE A 52 -9.76 2.75 -0.01
C ILE A 52 -9.44 1.41 0.61
N VAL A 53 -8.70 1.42 1.71
CA VAL A 53 -8.34 0.19 2.40
C VAL A 53 -8.57 0.33 3.90
N TYR A 54 -8.73 -0.81 4.56
CA TYR A 54 -8.77 -0.88 6.01
C TYR A 54 -7.39 -1.28 6.48
N GLN A 55 -6.97 -0.74 7.60
CA GLN A 55 -5.70 -1.14 8.22
C GLN A 55 -5.98 -1.86 9.51
N ARG A 56 -5.35 -3.01 9.68
CA ARG A 56 -5.42 -3.75 10.92
C ARG A 56 -4.03 -3.85 11.49
N GLY A 57 -3.85 -3.43 12.71
CA GLY A 57 -2.55 -3.46 13.36
C GLY A 57 -1.71 -2.28 12.95
N VAL A 58 -0.46 -2.30 13.34
CA VAL A 58 0.47 -1.23 13.01
C VAL A 58 1.67 -1.80 12.28
N PRO A 59 2.20 -1.07 11.30
CA PRO A 59 3.39 -1.54 10.59
C PRO A 59 4.51 -1.81 11.58
N PRO A 60 5.33 -2.81 11.32
CA PRO A 60 5.33 -3.62 10.10
C PRO A 60 4.40 -4.83 10.15
N GLN A 61 3.59 -4.94 11.17
CA GLN A 61 2.69 -6.08 11.29
C GLN A 61 1.26 -5.74 10.93
N ALA A 62 1.10 -4.79 10.06
CA ALA A 62 -0.23 -4.36 9.65
C ALA A 62 -0.71 -5.20 8.48
N THR A 63 -2.03 -5.33 8.38
CA THR A 63 -2.67 -5.99 7.25
C THR A 63 -3.65 -5.01 6.68
N TYR A 64 -3.73 -4.97 5.37
CA TYR A 64 -4.60 -4.03 4.67
C TYR A 64 -5.60 -4.80 3.82
N THR A 65 -6.85 -4.34 3.84
CA THR A 65 -7.91 -4.98 3.08
C THR A 65 -8.64 -3.91 2.30
N PHE A 66 -8.89 -4.15 1.02
CA PHE A 66 -9.61 -3.18 0.21
C PHE A 66 -11.05 -3.10 0.66
N LYS A 67 -11.55 -1.89 0.82
CA LYS A 67 -12.92 -1.69 1.24
C LYS A 67 -13.89 -1.99 0.12
N HIS A 68 -13.47 -1.74 -1.10
CA HIS A 68 -14.35 -1.93 -2.24
C HIS A 68 -13.66 -2.81 -3.25
N ALA A 69 -14.45 -3.44 -4.07
CA ALA A 69 -13.89 -4.25 -5.14
C ALA A 69 -13.49 -3.29 -6.24
N LEU A 70 -12.30 -2.77 -6.16
CA LEU A 70 -11.84 -1.80 -7.12
C LEU A 70 -11.46 -2.37 -8.44
N ILE A 71 -11.25 -3.62 -8.48
CA ILE A 71 -10.70 -4.21 -9.68
C ILE A 71 -11.71 -4.76 -10.58
#